data_3066189485fce9cccb6f9526fca517bc
#
_entry.id   3066189485fce9cccb6f9526fca517bc
#
_cell.length_a   1.000
_cell.length_b   1.000
_cell.length_c   1.000
_cell.angle_alpha   90.00
_cell.angle_beta   90.00
_cell.angle_gamma   90.00
#
_symmetry.space_group_name_H-M   'P 1'
#
loop_
_entity.id
_entity.type
_entity.pdbx_description
1 polymer ?
#
loop_
_entity_poly.entity_id
_entity_poly.type
_entity_poly.pdbx_seq_one_letter_code
_entity_poly.pdbx_strand_id
1 'polypeptide(L)'
;MNKLIDIPILYLSSYIIENKAEYYKLLNRTNTTGEWEDWILFILKAIEKTAIKTIEKISSIRKSLDATIEKVQLNAPKIYRKELVELLFEQPYAKIDFVVNQLQVERKAASRYLKELERIGILKSQKIGRETLYINIELVEILKL
;
A
#
# COMPACT_ATOMS: atom_id res chain seq x y z
N MET A 1 -9.10 26.24 12.09
CA MET A 1 -7.97 25.77 11.26
C MET A 1 -8.41 24.49 10.58
N ASN A 2 -8.70 24.53 9.28
CA ASN A 2 -9.12 23.33 8.56
C ASN A 2 -7.92 22.38 8.46
N LYS A 3 -8.05 21.18 9.03
CA LYS A 3 -7.06 20.11 8.82
C LYS A 3 -7.12 19.71 7.36
N LEU A 4 -6.13 20.10 6.57
CA LEU A 4 -6.01 19.72 5.16
C LEU A 4 -5.60 18.24 4.99
N ILE A 5 -4.90 17.69 5.99
CA ILE A 5 -4.44 16.30 6.00
C ILE A 5 -4.56 15.79 7.45
N ASP A 6 -5.34 14.73 7.67
CA ASP A 6 -5.49 14.11 8.99
C ASP A 6 -4.34 13.15 9.33
N ILE A 7 -3.69 12.58 8.33
CA ILE A 7 -2.56 11.65 8.46
C ILE A 7 -1.43 12.10 7.53
N PRO A 8 -0.15 12.11 7.97
CA PRO A 8 0.98 12.46 7.13
C PRO A 8 1.29 11.30 6.14
N ILE A 9 0.62 11.32 5.00
CA ILE A 9 0.74 10.29 3.96
C ILE A 9 1.74 10.64 2.84
N LEU A 10 2.33 11.84 2.88
CA LEU A 10 3.27 12.28 1.86
C LEU A 10 4.69 11.77 2.17
N TYR A 11 5.20 10.89 1.32
CA TYR A 11 6.55 10.35 1.42
C TYR A 11 7.53 11.14 0.53
N LEU A 12 7.93 12.33 0.98
CA LEU A 12 8.82 13.24 0.23
C LEU A 12 10.22 12.66 -0.02
N SER A 13 10.68 11.75 0.82
CA SER A 13 12.01 11.14 0.69
C SER A 13 12.20 10.42 -0.65
N SER A 14 11.15 9.85 -1.24
CA SER A 14 11.23 9.22 -2.56
C SER A 14 11.64 10.23 -3.63
N TYR A 15 10.96 11.38 -3.68
CA TYR A 15 11.28 12.44 -4.63
C TYR A 15 12.69 13.01 -4.41
N ILE A 16 13.09 13.21 -3.15
CA ILE A 16 14.43 13.69 -2.80
C ILE A 16 15.50 12.70 -3.25
N ILE A 17 15.29 11.40 -3.08
CA ILE A 17 16.23 10.35 -3.52
C ILE A 17 16.36 10.34 -5.05
N GLU A 18 15.24 10.44 -5.78
CA GLU A 18 15.22 10.52 -7.24
C GLU A 18 15.95 11.77 -7.77
N ASN A 19 15.94 12.88 -7.00
CA ASN A 19 16.52 14.18 -7.38
C ASN A 19 17.66 14.62 -6.44
N LYS A 20 18.43 13.67 -5.91
CA LYS A 20 19.41 13.88 -4.84
C LYS A 20 20.46 14.94 -5.17
N ALA A 21 20.97 14.94 -6.39
CA ALA A 21 22.00 15.89 -6.82
C ALA A 21 21.48 17.35 -6.79
N GLU A 22 20.27 17.58 -7.29
CA GLU A 22 19.63 18.90 -7.28
C GLU A 22 19.33 19.34 -5.85
N TYR A 23 18.78 18.45 -5.02
CA TYR A 23 18.50 18.72 -3.60
C TYR A 23 19.74 19.23 -2.88
N TYR A 24 20.88 18.51 -2.96
CA TYR A 24 22.10 18.93 -2.27
C TYR A 24 22.73 20.20 -2.87
N LYS A 25 22.65 20.39 -4.19
CA LYS A 25 23.10 21.62 -4.85
C LYS A 25 22.35 22.84 -4.30
N LEU A 26 21.01 22.76 -4.23
CA LEU A 26 20.17 23.85 -3.75
C LEU A 26 20.37 24.09 -2.24
N LEU A 27 20.45 23.03 -1.45
CA LEU A 27 20.70 23.14 -0.02
C LEU A 27 22.07 23.78 0.27
N ASN A 28 23.11 23.42 -0.49
CA ASN A 28 24.43 24.04 -0.34
C ASN A 28 24.41 25.51 -0.71
N ARG A 29 23.67 25.91 -1.77
CA ARG A 29 23.51 27.30 -2.17
C ARG A 29 22.82 28.10 -1.05
N THR A 30 21.78 27.60 -0.41
CA THR A 30 21.15 28.31 0.73
C THR A 30 22.14 28.55 1.86
N ASN A 31 23.03 27.60 2.14
CA ASN A 31 24.02 27.71 3.20
C ASN A 31 25.16 28.71 2.86
N THR A 32 25.49 28.87 1.56
CA THR A 32 26.60 29.70 1.12
C THR A 32 26.21 31.13 0.78
N THR A 33 25.03 31.32 0.17
CA THR A 33 24.57 32.64 -0.33
C THR A 33 23.38 33.19 0.47
N GLY A 34 22.70 32.36 1.29
CA GLY A 34 21.47 32.75 1.99
C GLY A 34 20.24 32.82 1.08
N GLU A 35 20.34 32.36 -0.18
CA GLU A 35 19.23 32.37 -1.15
C GLU A 35 18.37 31.10 -0.98
N TRP A 36 17.15 31.25 -0.45
CA TRP A 36 16.24 30.14 -0.15
C TRP A 36 15.21 29.87 -1.24
N GLU A 37 15.00 30.78 -2.17
CA GLU A 37 13.89 30.72 -3.13
C GLU A 37 13.88 29.43 -3.93
N ASP A 38 15.00 29.10 -4.59
CA ASP A 38 15.10 27.90 -5.43
C ASP A 38 14.91 26.60 -4.61
N TRP A 39 15.41 26.56 -3.37
CA TRP A 39 15.24 25.44 -2.49
C TRP A 39 13.78 25.27 -2.05
N ILE A 40 13.10 26.36 -1.72
CA ILE A 40 11.66 26.35 -1.38
C ILE A 40 10.84 25.87 -2.57
N LEU A 41 11.11 26.38 -3.78
CA LEU A 41 10.44 25.96 -5.01
C LEU A 41 10.66 24.46 -5.29
N PHE A 42 11.87 23.95 -5.06
CA PHE A 42 12.15 22.51 -5.15
C PHE A 42 11.28 21.69 -4.19
N ILE A 43 11.17 22.11 -2.93
CA ILE A 43 10.36 21.41 -1.93
C ILE A 43 8.87 21.47 -2.28
N LEU A 44 8.34 22.62 -2.74
CA LEU A 44 6.96 22.73 -3.18
C LEU A 44 6.66 21.81 -4.37
N LYS A 45 7.57 21.72 -5.33
CA LYS A 45 7.48 20.77 -6.44
C LYS A 45 7.53 19.32 -5.97
N ALA A 46 8.36 19.01 -4.98
CA ALA A 46 8.40 17.69 -4.36
C ALA A 46 7.06 17.32 -3.71
N ILE A 47 6.44 18.24 -2.99
CA ILE A 47 5.12 18.07 -2.38
C ILE A 47 4.06 17.81 -3.46
N GLU A 48 4.00 18.65 -4.51
CA GLU A 48 3.05 18.49 -5.61
C GLU A 48 3.19 17.11 -6.27
N LYS A 49 4.39 16.74 -6.70
CA LYS A 49 4.64 15.47 -7.39
C LYS A 49 4.33 14.26 -6.51
N THR A 50 4.70 14.33 -5.23
CA THR A 50 4.41 13.25 -4.29
C THR A 50 2.91 13.14 -4.00
N ALA A 51 2.18 14.25 -3.90
CA ALA A 51 0.74 14.26 -3.71
C ALA A 51 0.02 13.61 -4.89
N ILE A 52 0.39 13.95 -6.13
CA ILE A 52 -0.18 13.35 -7.34
C ILE A 52 0.06 11.83 -7.35
N LYS A 53 1.30 11.39 -7.19
CA LYS A 53 1.65 9.96 -7.12
C LYS A 53 0.87 9.22 -6.02
N THR A 54 0.68 9.86 -4.86
CA THR A 54 -0.07 9.28 -3.75
C THR A 54 -1.55 9.10 -4.08
N ILE A 55 -2.18 10.11 -4.71
CA ILE A 55 -3.59 10.04 -5.14
C ILE A 55 -3.78 8.93 -6.18
N GLU A 56 -2.88 8.80 -7.15
CA GLU A 56 -2.91 7.74 -8.16
C GLU A 56 -2.79 6.35 -7.52
N LYS A 57 -1.87 6.19 -6.55
CA LYS A 57 -1.68 4.95 -5.81
C LYS A 57 -2.91 4.57 -4.98
N ILE A 58 -3.51 5.53 -4.26
CA ILE A 58 -4.75 5.30 -3.49
C ILE A 58 -5.90 4.91 -4.42
N SER A 59 -6.03 5.59 -5.57
CA SER A 59 -7.06 5.26 -6.58
C SER A 59 -6.88 3.84 -7.12
N SER A 60 -5.63 3.42 -7.37
CA SER A 60 -5.31 2.07 -7.85
C SER A 60 -5.62 1.01 -6.79
N ILE A 61 -5.29 1.26 -5.51
CA ILE A 61 -5.63 0.35 -4.41
C ILE A 61 -7.16 0.20 -4.29
N ARG A 62 -7.91 1.30 -4.38
CA ARG A 62 -9.38 1.26 -4.30
C ARG A 62 -9.98 0.46 -5.44
N LYS A 63 -9.54 0.69 -6.68
CA LYS A 63 -10.00 -0.09 -7.85
C LYS A 63 -9.68 -1.58 -7.70
N SER A 64 -8.49 -1.92 -7.20
CA SER A 64 -8.10 -3.31 -6.95
C SER A 64 -8.94 -3.96 -5.85
N LEU A 65 -9.29 -3.22 -4.78
CA LEU A 65 -10.20 -3.69 -3.74
C LEU A 65 -11.58 -4.00 -4.32
N ASP A 66 -12.17 -3.08 -5.09
CA ASP A 66 -13.49 -3.27 -5.70
C ASP A 66 -13.50 -4.48 -6.65
N ALA A 67 -12.50 -4.59 -7.53
CA ALA A 67 -12.34 -5.74 -8.42
C ALA A 67 -12.15 -7.07 -7.66
N THR A 68 -11.43 -7.04 -6.54
CA THR A 68 -11.25 -8.21 -5.67
C THR A 68 -12.57 -8.64 -5.03
N ILE A 69 -13.38 -7.69 -4.56
CA ILE A 69 -14.72 -7.95 -4.02
C ILE A 69 -15.57 -8.69 -5.07
N GLU A 70 -15.67 -8.14 -6.27
CA GLU A 70 -16.43 -8.75 -7.37
C GLU A 70 -15.92 -10.15 -7.70
N LYS A 71 -14.61 -10.32 -7.80
CA LYS A 71 -13.98 -11.61 -8.11
C LYS A 71 -14.28 -12.68 -7.05
N VAL A 72 -14.25 -12.32 -5.75
CA VAL A 72 -14.59 -13.23 -4.66
C VAL A 72 -16.07 -13.58 -4.66
N GLN A 73 -16.95 -12.61 -4.87
CA GLN A 73 -18.40 -12.84 -4.95
C GLN A 73 -18.77 -13.80 -6.08
N LEU A 74 -18.13 -13.68 -7.24
CA LEU A 74 -18.39 -14.52 -8.40
C LEU A 74 -17.77 -15.94 -8.27
N ASN A 75 -16.52 -16.04 -7.82
CA ASN A 75 -15.76 -17.28 -7.91
C ASN A 75 -15.65 -18.07 -6.59
N ALA A 76 -15.94 -17.41 -5.47
CA ALA A 76 -15.88 -18.00 -4.13
C ALA A 76 -16.95 -17.45 -3.18
N PRO A 77 -18.25 -17.44 -3.57
CA PRO A 77 -19.32 -16.79 -2.78
C PRO A 77 -19.46 -17.37 -1.37
N LYS A 78 -19.10 -18.64 -1.16
CA LYS A 78 -19.20 -19.31 0.14
C LYS A 78 -18.25 -18.76 1.20
N ILE A 79 -17.17 -18.11 0.78
CA ILE A 79 -16.20 -17.52 1.71
C ILE A 79 -16.27 -16.00 1.71
N TYR A 80 -17.12 -15.42 0.87
CA TYR A 80 -17.23 -13.97 0.78
C TYR A 80 -17.67 -13.36 2.11
N ARG A 81 -16.85 -12.48 2.63
CA ARG A 81 -17.08 -11.57 3.75
C ARG A 81 -16.36 -10.27 3.41
N LYS A 82 -17.05 -9.15 3.59
CA LYS A 82 -16.47 -7.83 3.32
C LYS A 82 -15.17 -7.64 4.12
N GLU A 83 -15.24 -7.96 5.41
CA GLU A 83 -14.13 -7.85 6.35
C GLU A 83 -12.93 -8.72 5.94
N LEU A 84 -13.16 -9.89 5.36
CA LEU A 84 -12.08 -10.74 4.87
C LEU A 84 -11.34 -10.09 3.70
N VAL A 85 -12.06 -9.47 2.76
CA VAL A 85 -11.44 -8.82 1.60
C VAL A 85 -10.73 -7.55 2.04
N GLU A 86 -11.35 -6.70 2.86
CA GLU A 86 -10.72 -5.48 3.40
C GLU A 86 -9.42 -5.78 4.15
N LEU A 87 -9.42 -6.86 4.96
CA LEU A 87 -8.24 -7.32 5.69
C LEU A 87 -7.03 -7.61 4.80
N LEU A 88 -7.26 -8.10 3.56
CA LEU A 88 -6.18 -8.38 2.61
C LEU A 88 -5.55 -7.10 2.02
N PHE A 89 -6.17 -5.94 2.24
CA PHE A 89 -5.68 -4.64 1.81
C PHE A 89 -5.08 -3.79 2.95
N GLU A 90 -5.20 -4.24 4.21
CA GLU A 90 -4.50 -3.60 5.35
C GLU A 90 -2.99 -3.78 5.28
N GLN A 91 -2.54 -4.93 4.73
CA GLN A 91 -1.13 -5.23 4.53
C GLN A 91 -0.94 -6.20 3.33
N PRO A 92 0.22 -6.13 2.66
CA PRO A 92 0.43 -6.88 1.42
C PRO A 92 0.54 -8.39 1.57
N TYR A 93 0.56 -8.90 2.81
CA TYR A 93 0.58 -10.34 3.10
C TYR A 93 -0.24 -10.65 4.33
N ALA A 94 -0.81 -11.85 4.37
CA ALA A 94 -1.55 -12.36 5.51
C ALA A 94 -1.00 -13.71 5.98
N LYS A 95 -1.07 -13.96 7.30
CA LYS A 95 -0.86 -15.27 7.91
C LYS A 95 -2.19 -15.82 8.40
N ILE A 96 -2.27 -17.16 8.58
CA ILE A 96 -3.48 -17.78 9.12
C ILE A 96 -3.86 -17.16 10.47
N ASP A 97 -2.88 -16.98 11.36
CA ASP A 97 -3.14 -16.44 12.70
C ASP A 97 -3.62 -14.97 12.67
N PHE A 98 -3.17 -14.20 11.69
CA PHE A 98 -3.70 -12.85 11.49
C PHE A 98 -5.19 -12.87 11.15
N VAL A 99 -5.60 -13.72 10.20
CA VAL A 99 -7.01 -13.88 9.83
C VAL A 99 -7.86 -14.43 11.00
N VAL A 100 -7.33 -15.39 11.78
CA VAL A 100 -7.99 -15.91 12.99
C VAL A 100 -8.28 -14.77 13.97
N ASN A 101 -7.29 -13.95 14.27
CA ASN A 101 -7.40 -12.90 15.26
C ASN A 101 -8.31 -11.75 14.80
N GLN A 102 -8.22 -11.35 13.54
CA GLN A 102 -8.99 -10.22 13.03
C GLN A 102 -10.47 -10.58 12.79
N LEU A 103 -10.72 -11.76 12.24
CA LEU A 103 -12.09 -12.17 11.91
C LEU A 103 -12.77 -13.02 13.00
N GLN A 104 -12.06 -13.34 14.09
CA GLN A 104 -12.55 -14.17 15.20
C GLN A 104 -13.11 -15.51 14.70
N VAL A 105 -12.37 -16.17 13.81
CA VAL A 105 -12.74 -17.46 13.21
C VAL A 105 -11.77 -18.55 13.63
N GLU A 106 -12.22 -19.81 13.52
CA GLU A 106 -11.35 -20.96 13.77
C GLU A 106 -10.19 -21.05 12.75
N ARG A 107 -9.05 -21.58 13.19
CA ARG A 107 -7.85 -21.77 12.34
C ARG A 107 -8.14 -22.57 11.06
N LYS A 108 -9.02 -23.58 11.13
CA LYS A 108 -9.45 -24.36 9.96
C LYS A 108 -10.20 -23.50 8.95
N ALA A 109 -11.08 -22.62 9.41
CA ALA A 109 -11.84 -21.70 8.56
C ALA A 109 -10.90 -20.67 7.91
N ALA A 110 -10.03 -20.03 8.67
CA ALA A 110 -9.02 -19.07 8.17
C ALA A 110 -8.12 -19.72 7.10
N SER A 111 -7.63 -20.93 7.35
CA SER A 111 -6.83 -21.68 6.36
C SER A 111 -7.60 -21.96 5.07
N ARG A 112 -8.88 -22.34 5.19
CA ARG A 112 -9.76 -22.58 4.03
C ARG A 112 -9.98 -21.29 3.23
N TYR A 113 -10.20 -20.17 3.89
CA TYR A 113 -10.39 -18.87 3.23
C TYR A 113 -9.15 -18.48 2.41
N LEU A 114 -7.97 -18.54 3.02
CA LEU A 114 -6.73 -18.16 2.34
C LEU A 114 -6.41 -19.10 1.15
N LYS A 115 -6.62 -20.41 1.29
CA LYS A 115 -6.44 -21.36 0.19
C LYS A 115 -7.42 -21.14 -0.96
N GLU A 116 -8.66 -20.81 -0.64
CA GLU A 116 -9.67 -20.53 -1.67
C GLU A 116 -9.37 -19.22 -2.41
N LEU A 117 -8.89 -18.18 -1.70
CA LEU A 117 -8.41 -16.93 -2.31
C LEU A 117 -7.17 -17.15 -3.19
N GLU A 118 -6.30 -18.08 -2.81
CA GLU A 118 -5.18 -18.50 -3.64
C GLU A 118 -5.66 -19.26 -4.89
N ARG A 119 -6.62 -20.18 -4.75
CA ARG A 119 -7.20 -20.93 -5.87
C ARG A 119 -7.79 -20.03 -6.95
N ILE A 120 -8.45 -18.94 -6.54
CA ILE A 120 -9.03 -17.95 -7.48
C ILE A 120 -8.02 -16.88 -7.92
N GLY A 121 -6.74 -17.01 -7.53
CA GLY A 121 -5.64 -16.17 -8.01
C GLY A 121 -5.66 -14.73 -7.47
N ILE A 122 -6.14 -14.53 -6.23
CA ILE A 122 -6.01 -13.26 -5.49
C ILE A 122 -4.74 -13.28 -4.66
N LEU A 123 -4.45 -14.40 -4.03
CA LEU A 123 -3.28 -14.59 -3.19
C LEU A 123 -2.30 -15.56 -3.84
N LYS A 124 -1.05 -15.46 -3.42
CA LYS A 124 0.01 -16.44 -3.71
C LYS A 124 0.66 -16.84 -2.40
N SER A 125 0.66 -18.14 -2.09
CA SER A 125 1.34 -18.61 -0.90
C SER A 125 2.86 -18.69 -1.13
N GLN A 126 3.62 -18.33 -0.09
CA GLN A 126 5.06 -18.48 -0.01
C GLN A 126 5.44 -19.05 1.34
N LYS A 127 6.14 -20.17 1.36
CA LYS A 127 6.64 -20.77 2.59
C LYS A 127 7.93 -20.08 3.03
N ILE A 128 7.96 -19.56 4.25
CA ILE A 128 9.13 -18.94 4.86
C ILE A 128 9.39 -19.64 6.20
N GLY A 129 10.40 -20.51 6.21
CA GLY A 129 10.67 -21.35 7.38
C GLY A 129 9.50 -22.27 7.70
N ARG A 130 8.91 -22.13 8.90
CA ARG A 130 7.77 -22.92 9.36
C ARG A 130 6.42 -22.27 9.04
N GLU A 131 6.40 -21.03 8.54
CA GLU A 131 5.19 -20.26 8.28
C GLU A 131 4.88 -20.20 6.80
N THR A 132 3.59 -20.04 6.48
CA THR A 132 3.12 -19.73 5.12
C THR A 132 2.56 -18.33 5.11
N LEU A 133 3.12 -17.48 4.25
CA LEU A 133 2.61 -16.15 3.94
C LEU A 133 1.72 -16.24 2.71
N TYR A 134 0.58 -15.57 2.75
CA TYR A 134 -0.34 -15.41 1.63
C TYR A 134 -0.23 -13.97 1.14
N ILE A 135 0.38 -13.78 -0.01
CA ILE A 135 0.73 -12.47 -0.57
C ILE A 135 -0.39 -12.02 -1.49
N ASN A 136 -0.92 -10.82 -1.28
CA ASN A 136 -1.84 -10.17 -2.21
C ASN A 136 -1.03 -9.67 -3.41
N ILE A 137 -1.17 -10.39 -4.54
CA ILE A 137 -0.33 -10.21 -5.73
C ILE A 137 -0.49 -8.78 -6.27
N GLU A 138 -1.73 -8.35 -6.45
CA GLU A 138 -2.05 -7.07 -7.07
C GLU A 138 -1.67 -5.88 -6.17
N LEU A 139 -1.94 -6.00 -4.86
CA LEU A 139 -1.55 -4.96 -3.90
C LEU A 139 -0.03 -4.77 -3.86
N VAL A 140 0.73 -5.86 -3.90
CA VAL A 140 2.21 -5.79 -3.94
C VAL A 140 2.69 -5.07 -5.19
N GLU A 141 2.11 -5.35 -6.36
CA GLU A 141 2.50 -4.67 -7.60
C GLU A 141 2.16 -3.17 -7.55
N ILE A 142 0.99 -2.79 -7.03
CA ILE A 142 0.62 -1.37 -6.85
C ILE A 142 1.58 -0.66 -5.88
N LEU A 143 2.00 -1.33 -4.80
CA LEU A 143 2.89 -0.73 -3.80
C LEU A 143 4.34 -0.57 -4.28
N LYS A 144 4.80 -1.35 -5.27
CA LYS A 144 6.12 -1.22 -5.91
C LYS A 144 6.23 -0.01 -6.84
N LEU A 145 5.10 0.44 -7.42
CA LEU A 145 5.01 1.65 -8.24
C LEU A 145 5.18 2.91 -7.37
#